data_6e5ce1e5e525b4124542d9931a984f5f
#
_entry.id   6e5ce1e5e525b4124542d9931a984f5f
#
_cell.length_a   1.000
_cell.length_b   1.000
_cell.length_c   1.000
_cell.angle_alpha   90.00
_cell.angle_beta   90.00
_cell.angle_gamma   90.00
#
_symmetry.space_group_name_H-M   'P 1'
#
loop_
_entity.id
_entity.type
_entity.pdbx_description
1 polymer ?
#
loop_
_entity_poly.entity_id
_entity_poly.type
_entity_poly.pdbx_seq_one_letter_code
_entity_poly.pdbx_strand_id
1 'polypeptide(L)'
;MGAALLCEDGEVFTGCNIENGSYPLGNCAERTAIFKAVSEGRRAFIAIAIAGSSNGDFSAPCYPCGACRQVMSEFCEGDFRIVLADREYTLDELMPMRFKL
;
A
#
# COMPACT_ATOMS: atom_id res chain seq x y z
N MET A 1 -10.67 1.57 -5.72
CA MET A 1 -9.69 1.56 -4.61
C MET A 1 -8.56 2.52 -4.94
N GLY A 2 -8.13 3.26 -3.95
CA GLY A 2 -7.04 4.21 -4.11
C GLY A 2 -6.07 4.14 -2.96
N ALA A 3 -4.83 4.54 -3.22
CA ALA A 3 -3.77 4.59 -2.22
C ALA A 3 -2.95 5.86 -2.40
N ALA A 4 -2.43 6.38 -1.30
CA ALA A 4 -1.53 7.52 -1.28
C ALA A 4 -0.34 7.17 -0.38
N LEU A 5 0.84 7.11 -0.99
CA LEU A 5 2.09 6.73 -0.33
C LEU A 5 2.88 7.98 -0.01
N LEU A 6 3.23 8.17 1.26
CA LEU A 6 4.05 9.28 1.72
C LEU A 6 5.51 8.85 1.84
N CYS A 7 6.37 9.53 1.12
CA CYS A 7 7.81 9.32 1.16
C CYS A 7 8.46 10.16 2.27
N GLU A 8 9.65 9.77 2.68
CA GLU A 8 10.39 10.44 3.75
C GLU A 8 10.73 11.89 3.39
N ASP A 9 10.89 12.20 2.10
CA ASP A 9 11.15 13.57 1.62
C ASP A 9 9.89 14.43 1.53
N GLY A 10 8.72 13.89 1.90
CA GLY A 10 7.45 14.61 1.88
C GLY A 10 6.66 14.45 0.59
N GLU A 11 7.22 13.82 -0.43
CA GLU A 11 6.52 13.60 -1.69
C GLU A 11 5.46 12.50 -1.53
N VAL A 12 4.31 12.66 -2.21
CA VAL A 12 3.21 11.70 -2.17
C VAL A 12 3.01 11.10 -3.55
N PHE A 13 2.98 9.76 -3.61
CA PHE A 13 2.66 9.03 -4.83
C PHE A 13 1.30 8.35 -4.66
N THR A 14 0.40 8.58 -5.61
CA THR A 14 -0.93 7.97 -5.57
C THR A 14 -1.01 6.79 -6.53
N GLY A 15 -1.95 5.90 -6.26
CA GLY A 15 -2.21 4.76 -7.10
C GLY A 15 -3.66 4.35 -7.05
N CYS A 16 -4.11 3.63 -8.08
CA CYS A 16 -5.41 3.00 -8.12
C CYS A 16 -5.24 1.53 -8.53
N ASN A 17 -6.26 0.72 -8.29
CA ASN A 17 -6.24 -0.65 -8.77
C ASN A 17 -6.36 -0.67 -10.30
N ILE A 18 -5.61 -1.56 -10.93
CA ILE A 18 -5.59 -1.74 -12.38
C ILE A 18 -5.97 -3.17 -12.66
N GLU A 19 -7.10 -3.36 -13.35
CA GLU A 19 -7.64 -4.68 -13.62
C GLU A 19 -7.15 -5.20 -14.98
N ASN A 20 -7.12 -6.52 -15.10
CA ASN A 20 -6.68 -7.19 -16.33
C ASN A 20 -7.51 -8.45 -16.53
N GLY A 21 -7.91 -8.74 -17.77
CA GLY A 21 -8.59 -9.97 -18.10
C GLY A 21 -7.77 -11.21 -17.77
N SER A 22 -6.45 -11.09 -17.80
CA SER A 22 -5.53 -12.08 -17.23
C SER A 22 -5.32 -11.73 -15.76
N TYR A 23 -6.07 -12.33 -14.87
CA TYR A 23 -6.14 -11.93 -13.45
C TYR A 23 -4.80 -11.79 -12.76
N PRO A 24 -3.80 -12.66 -12.95
CA PRO A 24 -2.50 -12.48 -12.30
C PRO A 24 -1.77 -11.19 -12.66
N LEU A 25 -2.14 -10.53 -13.74
CA LEU A 25 -1.51 -9.30 -14.19
C LEU A 25 -2.19 -8.05 -13.61
N GLY A 26 -3.31 -8.20 -12.91
CA GLY A 26 -3.95 -7.11 -12.20
C GLY A 26 -3.07 -6.59 -11.06
N ASN A 27 -3.23 -5.32 -10.69
CA ASN A 27 -2.42 -4.71 -9.65
C ASN A 27 -3.29 -3.91 -8.69
N CYS A 28 -3.01 -4.05 -7.40
CA CYS A 28 -3.73 -3.31 -6.38
C CYS A 28 -3.25 -1.86 -6.32
N ALA A 29 -4.08 -0.97 -5.79
CA ALA A 29 -3.77 0.45 -5.67
C ALA A 29 -2.46 0.69 -4.91
N GLU A 30 -2.23 -0.07 -3.84
CA GLU A 30 -1.04 0.05 -3.00
C GLU A 30 0.23 -0.24 -3.81
N ARG A 31 0.22 -1.33 -4.59
CA ARG A 31 1.39 -1.68 -5.40
C ARG A 31 1.61 -0.69 -6.54
N THR A 32 0.54 -0.15 -7.11
CA THR A 32 0.66 0.90 -8.13
C THR A 32 1.41 2.11 -7.56
N ALA A 33 1.03 2.55 -6.36
CA ALA A 33 1.69 3.68 -5.70
C ALA A 33 3.15 3.38 -5.35
N ILE A 34 3.41 2.20 -4.75
CA ILE A 34 4.76 1.81 -4.33
C ILE A 34 5.68 1.64 -5.54
N PHE A 35 5.22 0.93 -6.57
CA PHE A 35 6.04 0.70 -7.77
C PHE A 35 6.35 2.01 -8.51
N LYS A 36 5.39 2.93 -8.55
CA LYS A 36 5.61 4.25 -9.12
C LYS A 36 6.72 4.99 -8.37
N ALA A 37 6.63 5.01 -7.03
CA ALA A 37 7.63 5.67 -6.19
C ALA A 37 9.02 5.04 -6.35
N VAL A 38 9.07 3.71 -6.33
CA VAL A 38 10.33 2.96 -6.50
C VAL A 38 10.94 3.25 -7.87
N SER A 39 10.13 3.26 -8.94
CA SER A 39 10.61 3.56 -10.29
C SER A 39 11.13 4.98 -10.44
N GLU A 40 10.64 5.90 -9.59
CA GLU A 40 11.10 7.30 -9.54
C GLU A 40 12.32 7.47 -8.62
N GLY A 41 12.87 6.38 -8.08
CA GLY A 41 14.07 6.42 -7.27
C GLY A 41 13.85 6.55 -5.77
N ARG A 42 12.60 6.50 -5.30
CA ARG A 42 12.31 6.59 -3.87
C ARG A 42 12.50 5.24 -3.20
N ARG A 43 13.10 5.25 -1.99
CA ARG A 43 13.40 4.03 -1.24
C ARG A 43 13.04 4.13 0.25
N ALA A 44 12.66 5.32 0.73
CA ALA A 44 12.35 5.56 2.13
C ALA A 44 10.91 6.06 2.25
N PHE A 45 10.07 5.29 2.94
CA PHE A 45 8.64 5.53 3.02
C PHE A 45 8.18 5.62 4.47
N ILE A 46 7.19 6.49 4.73
CA ILE A 46 6.67 6.76 6.08
C ILE A 46 5.32 6.09 6.30
N ALA A 47 4.39 6.23 5.34
CA ALA A 47 3.01 5.80 5.51
C ALA A 47 2.31 5.60 4.17
N ILE A 48 1.26 4.80 4.20
CA ILE A 48 0.35 4.66 3.06
C ILE A 48 -1.09 4.75 3.57
N ALA A 49 -1.92 5.54 2.90
CA ALA A 49 -3.35 5.60 3.16
C ALA A 49 -4.07 4.81 2.08
N ILE A 50 -5.03 3.98 2.47
CA ILE A 50 -5.77 3.11 1.56
C ILE A 50 -7.26 3.35 1.76
N ALA A 51 -7.98 3.60 0.66
CA ALA A 51 -9.41 3.79 0.66
C ALA A 51 -10.04 3.01 -0.49
N GLY A 52 -11.21 2.44 -0.24
CA GLY A 52 -11.92 1.70 -1.26
C GLY A 52 -13.36 1.47 -0.88
N SER A 53 -14.22 1.32 -1.89
CA SER A 53 -15.62 1.05 -1.69
C SER A 53 -16.22 0.45 -2.95
N SER A 54 -17.17 -0.46 -2.79
CA SER A 54 -17.95 -1.00 -3.91
C SER A 54 -19.29 -0.29 -4.08
N ASN A 55 -19.69 0.55 -3.13
CA ASN A 55 -21.01 1.20 -3.11
C ASN A 55 -20.98 2.69 -2.78
N GLY A 56 -19.79 3.31 -2.72
CA GLY A 56 -19.63 4.72 -2.38
C GLY A 56 -19.48 5.00 -0.88
N ASP A 57 -19.59 3.98 -0.03
CA ASP A 57 -19.35 4.11 1.41
C ASP A 57 -17.91 3.72 1.74
N PHE A 58 -17.13 4.68 2.21
CA PHE A 58 -15.70 4.49 2.53
C PHE A 58 -15.44 4.31 4.02
N SER A 59 -16.47 4.04 4.81
CA SER A 59 -16.32 3.91 6.27
C SER A 59 -15.68 2.60 6.72
N ALA A 60 -15.75 1.55 5.90
CA ALA A 60 -15.15 0.26 6.22
C ALA A 60 -13.68 0.24 5.83
N PRO A 61 -12.80 -0.38 6.65
CA PRO A 61 -11.39 -0.49 6.30
C PRO A 61 -11.17 -1.39 5.09
N CYS A 62 -10.21 -1.02 4.27
CA CYS A 62 -9.83 -1.76 3.08
C CYS A 62 -8.42 -2.34 3.31
N TYR A 63 -8.36 -3.54 3.86
CA TYR A 63 -7.09 -4.16 4.23
C TYR A 63 -6.25 -4.50 3.01
N PRO A 64 -4.94 -4.24 3.03
CA PRO A 64 -4.06 -4.64 1.94
C PRO A 64 -3.99 -6.16 1.83
N CYS A 65 -4.00 -6.68 0.62
CA CYS A 65 -3.90 -8.13 0.40
C CYS A 65 -2.49 -8.63 0.74
N GLY A 66 -2.32 -9.95 0.79
CA GLY A 66 -1.05 -10.56 1.14
C GLY A 66 0.10 -10.15 0.21
N ALA A 67 -0.18 -10.06 -1.10
CA ALA A 67 0.83 -9.61 -2.08
C ALA A 67 1.28 -8.19 -1.80
N CYS A 68 0.34 -7.29 -1.46
CA CYS A 68 0.67 -5.90 -1.11
C CYS A 68 1.48 -5.83 0.18
N ARG A 69 1.13 -6.64 1.18
CA ARG A 69 1.89 -6.70 2.44
C ARG A 69 3.31 -7.20 2.20
N GLN A 70 3.49 -8.18 1.31
CA GLN A 70 4.83 -8.66 0.98
C GLN A 70 5.65 -7.59 0.25
N VAL A 71 5.04 -6.84 -0.66
CA VAL A 71 5.71 -5.72 -1.33
C VAL A 71 6.13 -4.67 -0.30
N MET A 72 5.25 -4.33 0.65
CA MET A 72 5.60 -3.41 1.75
C MET A 72 6.78 -3.96 2.56
N SER A 73 6.83 -5.27 2.79
CA SER A 73 7.90 -5.90 3.55
C SER A 73 9.26 -5.70 2.88
N GLU A 74 9.31 -5.64 1.55
CA GLU A 74 10.56 -5.45 0.81
C GLU A 74 11.07 -4.01 0.93
N PHE A 75 10.18 -3.03 0.90
CA PHE A 75 10.56 -1.62 0.76
C PHE A 75 10.35 -0.78 2.02
N CYS A 76 9.68 -1.30 3.04
CA CYS A 76 9.33 -0.53 4.24
C CYS A 76 9.80 -1.23 5.50
N GLU A 77 9.99 -0.43 6.57
CA GLU A 77 10.35 -0.96 7.87
C GLU A 77 9.10 -1.35 8.68
N GLY A 78 9.31 -1.99 9.82
CA GLY A 78 8.22 -2.49 10.65
C GLY A 78 7.31 -1.42 11.23
N ASP A 79 7.81 -0.20 11.39
CA ASP A 79 7.06 0.96 11.89
C ASP A 79 6.31 1.71 10.79
N PHE A 80 6.39 1.27 9.54
CA PHE A 80 5.65 1.86 8.42
C PHE A 80 4.16 1.87 8.75
N ARG A 81 3.52 3.02 8.58
CA ARG A 81 2.12 3.21 8.97
C ARG A 81 1.18 2.95 7.80
N ILE A 82 0.16 2.15 8.06
CA ILE A 82 -0.89 1.85 7.08
C ILE A 82 -2.17 2.45 7.63
N VAL A 83 -2.64 3.54 6.99
CA VAL A 83 -3.78 4.32 7.45
C VAL A 83 -5.03 3.82 6.73
N LEU A 84 -5.93 3.22 7.48
CA LEU A 84 -7.20 2.71 6.97
C LEU A 84 -8.37 3.53 7.53
N ALA A 85 -9.58 3.19 7.12
CA ALA A 85 -10.75 3.94 7.52
C ALA A 85 -11.02 3.89 9.03
N ASP A 86 -10.63 2.81 9.70
CA ASP A 86 -10.88 2.61 11.13
C ASP A 86 -9.75 3.12 12.03
N ARG A 87 -8.50 2.96 11.62
CA ARG A 87 -7.34 3.41 12.40
C ARG A 87 -6.03 3.23 11.61
N GLU A 88 -4.92 3.61 12.24
CA GLU A 88 -3.58 3.32 11.72
C GLU A 88 -3.11 1.96 12.22
N TYR A 89 -2.41 1.25 11.35
CA TYR A 89 -1.74 -0.01 11.64
C TYR A 89 -0.25 0.15 11.35
N THR A 90 0.58 -0.69 11.95
CA THR A 90 1.98 -0.79 11.55
C THR A 90 2.18 -2.03 10.67
N LEU A 91 3.25 -2.04 9.89
CA LEU A 91 3.59 -3.21 9.10
C LEU A 91 3.86 -4.42 10.00
N ASP A 92 4.45 -4.20 11.17
CA ASP A 92 4.67 -5.28 12.15
C ASP A 92 3.35 -5.95 12.55
N GLU A 93 2.27 -5.18 12.69
CA GLU A 93 0.95 -5.74 13.02
C GLU A 93 0.36 -6.55 11.87
N LEU A 94 0.49 -6.05 10.63
CA LEU A 94 -0.18 -6.64 9.47
C LEU A 94 0.64 -7.74 8.78
N MET A 95 1.94 -7.80 9.04
CA MET A 95 2.82 -8.79 8.42
C MET A 95 3.93 -9.20 9.39
N PRO A 96 3.57 -9.95 10.47
CA PRO A 96 4.58 -10.47 11.40
C PRO A 96 5.43 -11.54 10.73
N MET A 97 6.65 -11.74 11.25
CA MET A 97 7.57 -12.79 10.76
C MET A 97 7.81 -12.71 9.26
N ARG A 98 7.87 -11.51 8.74
CA ARG A 98 8.07 -11.27 7.30
C ARG A 98 9.54 -11.44 6.92
N PHE A 99 9.78 -11.59 5.64
CA PHE A 99 11.12 -11.65 5.08
C PHE A 99 11.27 -10.63 3.95
N LYS A 100 12.50 -10.31 3.62
CA LYS A 100 12.81 -9.50 2.45
C LYS A 100 14.08 -10.04 1.77
N LEU A 101 14.27 -9.62 0.55
CA LEU A 101 15.40 -10.04 -0.29
C LEU A 101 16.76 -9.69 0.33
#